data_d6c89c74791e2df090f337835c6bf624
#
_entry.id   d6c89c74791e2df090f337835c6bf624
#
_cell.length_a   1.000
_cell.length_b   1.000
_cell.length_c   1.000
_cell.angle_alpha   90.00
_cell.angle_beta   90.00
_cell.angle_gamma   90.00
#
_symmetry.space_group_name_H-M   'P 1'
#
loop_
_entity.id
_entity.type
_entity.pdbx_description
1 polymer ?
#
loop_
_entity_poly.entity_id
_entity_poly.type
_entity_poly.pdbx_seq_one_letter_code
_entity_poly.pdbx_strand_id
1 'polypeptide(L)'
;GDPILLIDTYDTVRGAEHAVIVARELAQEGRRVRAVRLDSGDLVALSKAVREILDRAGFPDIQIFASGGLDEYELAALVAAGAPIDGFGVGSKLGTSADAPLADMAYKLVEYDGQPTLKLSTGKRTLVGAKQIWRRVSPDGTYLEDLIALRDEPSPGPEWIPLMRPV
;
A
#
# COMPACT_ATOMS: atom_id res chain seq x y z
N GLY A 1 -16.89 -16.70 4.59
CA GLY A 1 -15.63 -17.34 4.17
C GLY A 1 -14.50 -17.00 5.09
N ASP A 2 -13.40 -17.71 5.02
CA ASP A 2 -12.21 -17.46 5.82
C ASP A 2 -11.50 -16.18 5.34
N PRO A 3 -11.19 -15.20 6.21
CA PRO A 3 -10.62 -13.93 5.81
C PRO A 3 -9.15 -14.05 5.38
N ILE A 4 -8.74 -13.10 4.51
CA ILE A 4 -7.35 -12.78 4.21
C ILE A 4 -7.09 -11.39 4.78
N LEU A 5 -6.06 -11.24 5.60
CA LEU A 5 -5.76 -9.99 6.33
C LEU A 5 -4.57 -9.27 5.69
N LEU A 6 -4.75 -8.01 5.30
CA LEU A 6 -3.64 -7.13 4.91
C LEU A 6 -2.95 -6.63 6.18
N ILE A 7 -1.65 -6.89 6.32
CA ILE A 7 -0.93 -6.67 7.58
C ILE A 7 0.15 -5.57 7.52
N ASP A 8 0.35 -4.95 6.38
CA ASP A 8 1.41 -3.96 6.14
C ASP A 8 0.93 -2.50 6.05
N THR A 9 -0.28 -2.21 6.57
CA THR A 9 -0.83 -0.84 6.52
C THR A 9 0.02 0.17 7.31
N TYR A 10 0.56 -0.22 8.46
CA TYR A 10 1.41 0.61 9.32
C TYR A 10 2.77 -0.03 9.57
N ASP A 11 2.78 -1.17 10.24
CA ASP A 11 3.96 -1.96 10.58
C ASP A 11 3.62 -3.44 10.39
N THR A 12 4.41 -4.12 9.56
CA THR A 12 4.12 -5.51 9.15
C THR A 12 4.26 -6.51 10.29
N VAL A 13 5.26 -6.34 11.16
CA VAL A 13 5.50 -7.25 12.27
C VAL A 13 4.34 -7.15 13.28
N ARG A 14 3.97 -5.93 13.67
CA ARG A 14 2.80 -5.69 14.53
C ARG A 14 1.49 -6.14 13.87
N GLY A 15 1.37 -5.97 12.54
CA GLY A 15 0.23 -6.48 11.77
C GLY A 15 0.12 -7.99 11.84
N ALA A 16 1.24 -8.73 11.78
CA ALA A 16 1.26 -10.18 11.96
C ALA A 16 0.89 -10.58 13.40
N GLU A 17 1.35 -9.87 14.41
CA GLU A 17 0.94 -10.09 15.81
C GLU A 17 -0.56 -9.88 16.00
N HIS A 18 -1.14 -8.84 15.40
CA HIS A 18 -2.58 -8.62 15.43
C HIS A 18 -3.34 -9.72 14.66
N ALA A 19 -2.81 -10.22 13.54
CA ALA A 19 -3.40 -11.33 12.81
C ALA A 19 -3.46 -12.61 13.67
N VAL A 20 -2.46 -12.86 14.53
CA VAL A 20 -2.47 -13.95 15.51
C VAL A 20 -3.60 -13.78 16.53
N ILE A 21 -3.85 -12.55 17.02
CA ILE A 21 -4.97 -12.30 17.94
C ILE A 21 -6.30 -12.65 17.27
N VAL A 22 -6.52 -12.11 16.05
CA VAL A 22 -7.72 -12.40 15.26
C VAL A 22 -7.87 -13.90 14.96
N ALA A 23 -6.77 -14.60 14.65
CA ALA A 23 -6.78 -16.03 14.40
C ALA A 23 -7.22 -16.84 15.64
N ARG A 24 -6.79 -16.44 16.84
CA ARG A 24 -7.24 -17.07 18.10
C ARG A 24 -8.72 -16.84 18.39
N GLU A 25 -9.21 -15.62 18.16
CA GLU A 25 -10.63 -15.29 18.33
C GLU A 25 -11.51 -16.09 17.36
N LEU A 26 -11.15 -16.13 16.08
CA LEU A 26 -11.89 -16.90 15.08
C LEU A 26 -11.85 -18.41 15.36
N ALA A 27 -10.75 -18.92 15.88
CA ALA A 27 -10.65 -20.35 16.24
C ALA A 27 -11.64 -20.74 17.34
N GLN A 28 -11.96 -19.85 18.30
CA GLN A 28 -12.99 -20.09 19.31
C GLN A 28 -14.40 -20.20 18.71
N GLU A 29 -14.61 -19.58 17.53
CA GLU A 29 -15.85 -19.66 16.79
C GLU A 29 -15.88 -20.83 15.76
N GLY A 30 -14.86 -21.68 15.74
CA GLY A 30 -14.71 -22.75 14.73
C GLY A 30 -14.37 -22.22 13.32
N ARG A 31 -13.85 -21.02 13.22
CA ARG A 31 -13.44 -20.34 11.99
C ARG A 31 -11.92 -20.17 11.96
N ARG A 32 -11.37 -19.78 10.81
CA ARG A 32 -9.92 -19.57 10.69
C ARG A 32 -9.58 -18.36 9.83
N VAL A 33 -8.41 -17.79 10.04
CA VAL A 33 -7.75 -16.90 9.08
C VAL A 33 -7.15 -17.77 7.98
N ARG A 34 -7.49 -17.49 6.71
CA ARG A 34 -6.93 -18.24 5.58
C ARG A 34 -5.50 -17.83 5.26
N ALA A 35 -5.25 -16.53 5.21
CA ALA A 35 -3.97 -16.00 4.84
C ALA A 35 -3.72 -14.60 5.42
N VAL A 36 -2.47 -14.18 5.43
CA VAL A 36 -2.05 -12.79 5.55
C VAL A 36 -1.48 -12.30 4.23
N ARG A 37 -1.60 -10.99 3.93
CA ARG A 37 -1.10 -10.39 2.70
C ARG A 37 -0.08 -9.31 3.00
N LEU A 38 1.05 -9.39 2.30
CA LEU A 38 2.14 -8.40 2.23
C LEU A 38 2.06 -7.68 0.89
N ASP A 39 2.05 -6.35 0.87
CA ASP A 39 1.92 -5.54 -0.35
C ASP A 39 3.03 -4.47 -0.45
N SER A 40 4.01 -4.49 0.46
CA SER A 40 5.06 -3.47 0.52
C SER A 40 6.28 -3.92 1.33
N GLY A 41 7.41 -3.21 1.13
CA GLY A 41 8.66 -3.43 1.86
C GLY A 41 9.52 -4.57 1.29
N ASP A 42 10.51 -5.01 2.07
CA ASP A 42 11.35 -6.16 1.73
C ASP A 42 10.58 -7.46 1.94
N LEU A 43 9.98 -7.98 0.86
CA LEU A 43 9.13 -9.17 0.93
C LEU A 43 9.89 -10.42 1.36
N VAL A 44 11.21 -10.53 1.12
CA VAL A 44 12.03 -11.67 1.56
C VAL A 44 12.19 -11.65 3.09
N ALA A 45 12.62 -10.51 3.62
CA ALA A 45 12.83 -10.36 5.06
C ALA A 45 11.50 -10.43 5.83
N LEU A 46 10.48 -9.71 5.34
CA LEU A 46 9.17 -9.62 5.99
C LEU A 46 8.42 -10.95 5.99
N SER A 47 8.42 -11.70 4.87
CA SER A 47 7.76 -13.02 4.84
C SER A 47 8.37 -14.01 5.83
N LYS A 48 9.71 -14.01 5.97
CA LYS A 48 10.40 -14.83 6.97
C LYS A 48 10.02 -14.45 8.39
N ALA A 49 10.00 -13.15 8.72
CA ALA A 49 9.60 -12.67 10.02
C ALA A 49 8.13 -13.02 10.34
N VAL A 50 7.23 -12.81 9.37
CA VAL A 50 5.81 -13.14 9.51
C VAL A 50 5.61 -14.64 9.71
N ARG A 51 6.28 -15.49 8.92
CA ARG A 51 6.20 -16.95 9.08
C ARG A 51 6.63 -17.39 10.47
N GLU A 52 7.73 -16.84 10.98
CA GLU A 52 8.21 -17.14 12.33
C GLU A 52 7.21 -16.75 13.43
N ILE A 53 6.52 -15.61 13.27
CA ILE A 53 5.48 -15.16 14.21
C ILE A 53 4.29 -16.13 14.20
N LEU A 54 3.80 -16.48 13.01
CA LEU A 54 2.65 -17.37 12.85
C LEU A 54 2.96 -18.77 13.38
N ASP A 55 4.14 -19.32 13.08
CA ASP A 55 4.57 -20.65 13.54
C ASP A 55 4.71 -20.73 15.05
N ARG A 56 5.37 -19.73 15.66
CA ARG A 56 5.50 -19.63 17.12
C ARG A 56 4.15 -19.50 17.82
N ALA A 57 3.18 -18.89 17.18
CA ALA A 57 1.83 -18.73 17.70
C ALA A 57 0.95 -19.98 17.55
N GLY A 58 1.41 -21.02 16.83
CA GLY A 58 0.69 -22.27 16.58
C GLY A 58 -0.25 -22.22 15.34
N PHE A 59 0.04 -21.32 14.39
CA PHE A 59 -0.75 -21.17 13.16
C PHE A 59 0.10 -21.41 11.89
N PRO A 60 0.74 -22.60 11.73
CA PRO A 60 1.56 -22.90 10.55
C PRO A 60 0.75 -22.97 9.25
N ASP A 61 -0.57 -23.22 9.34
CA ASP A 61 -1.46 -23.35 8.18
C ASP A 61 -1.94 -22.00 7.60
N ILE A 62 -1.69 -20.87 8.28
CA ILE A 62 -2.01 -19.55 7.73
C ILE A 62 -1.03 -19.26 6.59
N GLN A 63 -1.56 -19.10 5.38
CA GLN A 63 -0.79 -18.80 4.18
C GLN A 63 -0.26 -17.35 4.18
N ILE A 64 0.84 -17.13 3.48
CA ILE A 64 1.40 -15.79 3.22
C ILE A 64 1.25 -15.49 1.74
N PHE A 65 0.51 -14.44 1.41
CA PHE A 65 0.41 -13.91 0.05
C PHE A 65 1.21 -12.63 -0.08
N ALA A 66 1.94 -12.48 -1.21
CA ALA A 66 2.65 -11.26 -1.55
C ALA A 66 2.05 -10.62 -2.80
N SER A 67 2.05 -9.28 -2.82
CA SER A 67 1.61 -8.46 -3.93
C SER A 67 2.36 -7.12 -3.91
N GLY A 68 2.00 -6.17 -4.80
CA GLY A 68 2.62 -4.85 -4.82
C GLY A 68 3.61 -4.67 -5.96
N GLY A 69 3.10 -4.60 -7.20
CA GLY A 69 3.90 -4.27 -8.39
C GLY A 69 4.83 -5.39 -8.86
N LEU A 70 4.51 -6.65 -8.54
CA LEU A 70 5.31 -7.83 -8.90
C LEU A 70 5.23 -8.14 -10.41
N ASP A 71 6.34 -8.63 -10.96
CA ASP A 71 6.48 -9.23 -12.28
C ASP A 71 7.18 -10.59 -12.19
N GLU A 72 7.39 -11.24 -13.34
CA GLU A 72 8.03 -12.56 -13.42
C GLU A 72 9.45 -12.58 -12.88
N TYR A 73 10.19 -11.49 -13.00
CA TYR A 73 11.58 -11.40 -12.50
C TYR A 73 11.62 -11.28 -10.99
N GLU A 74 10.73 -10.44 -10.42
CA GLU A 74 10.60 -10.30 -8.97
C GLU A 74 10.07 -11.59 -8.33
N LEU A 75 9.11 -12.27 -8.95
CA LEU A 75 8.66 -13.59 -8.49
C LEU A 75 9.81 -14.59 -8.47
N ALA A 76 10.57 -14.68 -9.56
CA ALA A 76 11.72 -15.59 -9.64
C ALA A 76 12.76 -15.29 -8.55
N ALA A 77 13.03 -14.01 -8.29
CA ALA A 77 13.95 -13.59 -7.23
C ALA A 77 13.46 -13.98 -5.83
N LEU A 78 12.16 -13.78 -5.51
CA LEU A 78 11.54 -14.15 -4.24
C LEU A 78 11.61 -15.66 -3.99
N VAL A 79 11.31 -16.46 -5.01
CA VAL A 79 11.40 -17.93 -4.94
C VAL A 79 12.85 -18.38 -4.75
N ALA A 80 13.79 -17.80 -5.51
CA ALA A 80 15.22 -18.13 -5.39
C ALA A 80 15.79 -17.74 -4.02
N ALA A 81 15.31 -16.69 -3.40
CA ALA A 81 15.69 -16.26 -2.04
C ALA A 81 15.07 -17.14 -0.93
N GLY A 82 14.25 -18.12 -1.27
CA GLY A 82 13.56 -18.99 -0.31
C GLY A 82 12.59 -18.22 0.60
N ALA A 83 11.90 -17.22 0.04
CA ALA A 83 10.86 -16.51 0.75
C ALA A 83 9.66 -17.45 1.01
N PRO A 84 9.18 -17.60 2.26
CA PRO A 84 8.08 -18.49 2.59
C PRO A 84 6.72 -17.86 2.19
N ILE A 85 6.51 -17.70 0.89
CA ILE A 85 5.32 -17.10 0.28
C ILE A 85 4.54 -18.21 -0.45
N ASP A 86 3.27 -18.37 -0.11
CA ASP A 86 2.39 -19.43 -0.64
C ASP A 86 1.67 -19.01 -1.93
N GLY A 87 1.56 -17.71 -2.18
CA GLY A 87 0.91 -17.21 -3.39
C GLY A 87 1.21 -15.75 -3.68
N PHE A 88 1.06 -15.38 -4.95
CA PHE A 88 1.39 -14.05 -5.44
C PHE A 88 0.19 -13.39 -6.12
N GLY A 89 0.05 -12.07 -5.89
CA GLY A 89 -0.87 -11.20 -6.61
C GLY A 89 -0.12 -10.38 -7.64
N VAL A 90 -0.27 -10.71 -8.93
CA VAL A 90 0.31 -9.95 -10.04
C VAL A 90 -0.80 -9.19 -10.75
N GLY A 91 -0.65 -7.88 -10.88
CA GLY A 91 -1.68 -7.00 -11.44
C GLY A 91 -1.16 -6.19 -12.63
N SER A 92 -0.81 -4.93 -12.41
CA SER A 92 -0.49 -3.96 -13.47
C SER A 92 0.56 -4.46 -14.46
N LYS A 93 1.66 -5.03 -13.97
CA LYS A 93 2.75 -5.52 -14.83
C LYS A 93 2.39 -6.74 -15.68
N LEU A 94 1.33 -7.48 -15.33
CA LEU A 94 0.79 -8.55 -16.16
C LEU A 94 -0.08 -8.02 -17.30
N GLY A 95 -0.79 -6.90 -17.07
CA GLY A 95 -1.75 -6.32 -18.00
C GLY A 95 -1.21 -5.19 -18.87
N THR A 96 0.04 -4.76 -18.66
CA THR A 96 0.63 -3.62 -19.37
C THR A 96 1.98 -3.98 -19.96
N SER A 97 2.30 -3.38 -21.11
CA SER A 97 3.60 -3.54 -21.75
C SER A 97 4.67 -2.73 -20.99
N ALA A 98 5.89 -3.27 -20.87
CA ALA A 98 6.99 -2.60 -20.18
C ALA A 98 7.49 -1.33 -20.90
N ASP A 99 7.29 -1.25 -22.21
CA ASP A 99 7.68 -0.14 -23.08
C ASP A 99 6.55 0.88 -23.30
N ALA A 100 5.32 0.56 -22.87
CA ALA A 100 4.16 1.46 -22.88
C ALA A 100 3.54 1.52 -21.47
N PRO A 101 4.26 2.11 -20.47
CA PRO A 101 3.83 2.10 -19.09
C PRO A 101 2.53 2.89 -18.91
N LEU A 102 1.71 2.41 -18.00
CA LEU A 102 0.51 3.12 -17.55
C LEU A 102 0.91 4.38 -16.75
N ALA A 103 -0.01 5.34 -16.68
CA ALA A 103 0.12 6.41 -15.70
C ALA A 103 -0.05 5.81 -14.29
N ASP A 104 0.98 5.85 -13.49
CA ASP A 104 0.94 5.32 -12.12
C ASP A 104 0.05 6.21 -11.25
N MET A 105 -1.10 5.68 -10.86
CA MET A 105 -2.07 6.39 -10.02
C MET A 105 -2.42 5.56 -8.79
N ALA A 106 -2.59 6.26 -7.66
CA ALA A 106 -3.01 5.65 -6.42
C ALA A 106 -4.18 6.42 -5.80
N TYR A 107 -5.22 5.70 -5.39
CA TYR A 107 -6.31 6.24 -4.59
C TYR A 107 -6.03 5.97 -3.11
N LYS A 108 -5.96 7.03 -2.30
CA LYS A 108 -5.66 6.94 -0.86
C LYS A 108 -6.69 7.70 -0.06
N LEU A 109 -7.19 7.09 1.02
CA LEU A 109 -7.99 7.76 2.02
C LEU A 109 -7.10 8.74 2.79
N VAL A 110 -7.45 10.01 2.79
CA VAL A 110 -6.69 11.11 3.44
C VAL A 110 -7.44 11.79 4.56
N GLU A 111 -8.74 11.51 4.68
CA GLU A 111 -9.62 11.99 5.75
C GLU A 111 -10.80 11.04 5.92
N TYR A 112 -11.20 10.78 7.16
CA TYR A 112 -12.39 10.01 7.51
C TYR A 112 -13.06 10.66 8.73
N ASP A 113 -14.35 10.98 8.61
CA ASP A 113 -15.15 11.63 9.67
C ASP A 113 -14.46 12.87 10.27
N GLY A 114 -13.93 13.75 9.40
CA GLY A 114 -13.21 14.96 9.78
C GLY A 114 -11.81 14.72 10.40
N GLN A 115 -11.36 13.46 10.47
CA GLN A 115 -10.04 13.12 11.03
C GLN A 115 -9.04 12.85 9.91
N PRO A 116 -7.86 13.52 9.93
CA PRO A 116 -6.79 13.24 8.99
C PRO A 116 -6.33 11.78 9.10
N THR A 117 -6.28 11.10 7.97
CA THR A 117 -5.98 9.66 7.90
C THR A 117 -4.91 9.40 6.85
N LEU A 118 -3.96 8.52 7.13
CA LEU A 118 -2.95 8.12 6.15
C LEU A 118 -2.52 6.67 6.31
N LYS A 119 -2.00 6.10 5.23
CA LYS A 119 -1.30 4.82 5.23
C LYS A 119 0.19 5.02 5.47
N LEU A 120 0.80 4.29 6.40
CA LEU A 120 2.23 4.41 6.76
C LEU A 120 3.12 3.34 6.09
N SER A 121 2.56 2.50 5.20
CA SER A 121 3.34 1.48 4.49
C SER A 121 4.52 2.10 3.74
N THR A 122 5.65 1.41 3.74
CA THR A 122 6.88 1.82 3.07
C THR A 122 6.62 2.18 1.60
N GLY A 123 7.08 3.36 1.17
CA GLY A 123 6.92 3.86 -0.19
C GLY A 123 5.49 4.29 -0.57
N LYS A 124 4.51 4.18 0.34
CA LYS A 124 3.09 4.49 0.08
C LYS A 124 2.54 5.63 0.94
N ARG A 125 3.42 6.40 1.58
CA ARG A 125 3.03 7.53 2.42
C ARG A 125 2.42 8.64 1.57
N THR A 126 1.30 9.22 2.02
CA THR A 126 0.61 10.35 1.39
C THR A 126 0.43 11.49 2.36
N LEU A 127 0.22 12.69 1.83
CA LEU A 127 -0.19 13.84 2.64
C LEU A 127 -1.66 13.71 3.01
N VAL A 128 -2.00 14.04 4.25
CA VAL A 128 -3.38 14.00 4.78
C VAL A 128 -4.20 15.22 4.38
N GLY A 129 -5.52 15.13 4.54
CA GLY A 129 -6.45 16.22 4.31
C GLY A 129 -6.78 16.49 2.84
N ALA A 130 -7.80 17.30 2.60
CA ALA A 130 -8.18 17.76 1.27
C ALA A 130 -7.13 18.72 0.72
N LYS A 131 -6.68 18.50 -0.51
CA LYS A 131 -5.58 19.24 -1.12
C LYS A 131 -6.02 20.06 -2.32
N GLN A 132 -5.24 21.08 -2.63
CA GLN A 132 -5.19 21.80 -3.89
C GLN A 132 -3.80 21.67 -4.49
N ILE A 133 -3.72 21.52 -5.78
CA ILE A 133 -2.47 21.60 -6.53
C ILE A 133 -2.47 22.92 -7.28
N TRP A 134 -1.42 23.71 -7.05
CA TRP A 134 -1.21 24.97 -7.72
C TRP A 134 -0.06 24.82 -8.71
N ARG A 135 -0.22 25.35 -9.92
CA ARG A 135 0.83 25.37 -10.94
C ARG A 135 1.27 26.79 -11.21
N ARG A 136 2.56 27.05 -11.12
CA ARG A 136 3.17 28.31 -11.55
C ARG A 136 3.50 28.26 -13.03
N VAL A 137 3.06 29.30 -13.74
CA VAL A 137 3.22 29.40 -15.20
C VAL A 137 3.94 30.73 -15.50
N SER A 138 4.98 30.68 -16.32
CA SER A 138 5.66 31.88 -16.81
C SER A 138 4.81 32.64 -17.84
N PRO A 139 5.13 33.92 -18.16
CA PRO A 139 4.37 34.71 -19.12
C PRO A 139 4.30 34.12 -20.54
N ASP A 140 5.26 33.29 -20.92
CA ASP A 140 5.30 32.59 -22.21
C ASP A 140 4.53 31.24 -22.20
N GLY A 141 3.87 30.89 -21.07
CA GLY A 141 3.10 29.67 -20.90
C GLY A 141 3.90 28.45 -20.48
N THR A 142 5.19 28.60 -20.15
CA THR A 142 6.01 27.47 -19.67
C THR A 142 5.63 27.11 -18.24
N TYR A 143 5.47 25.82 -17.95
CA TYR A 143 5.21 25.29 -16.60
C TYR A 143 6.53 25.27 -15.81
N LEU A 144 6.54 25.96 -14.67
CA LEU A 144 7.74 26.15 -13.86
C LEU A 144 7.81 25.16 -12.69
N GLU A 145 6.74 25.08 -11.91
CA GLU A 145 6.66 24.19 -10.73
C GLU A 145 5.22 23.95 -10.29
N ASP A 146 5.02 22.90 -9.51
CA ASP A 146 3.75 22.59 -8.88
C ASP A 146 3.92 22.64 -7.34
N LEU A 147 2.90 23.21 -6.65
CA LEU A 147 2.80 23.28 -5.20
C LEU A 147 1.58 22.52 -4.74
N ILE A 148 1.75 21.62 -3.78
CA ILE A 148 0.64 20.94 -3.10
C ILE A 148 0.39 21.66 -1.78
N ALA A 149 -0.83 22.16 -1.60
CA ALA A 149 -1.30 22.85 -0.40
C ALA A 149 -2.59 22.22 0.14
N LEU A 150 -3.01 22.53 1.35
CA LEU A 150 -4.35 22.21 1.79
C LEU A 150 -5.36 23.10 1.02
N ARG A 151 -6.58 22.58 0.83
CA ARG A 151 -7.61 23.27 0.03
C ARG A 151 -8.00 24.63 0.59
N ASP A 152 -7.96 24.79 1.90
CA ASP A 152 -8.33 25.99 2.64
C ASP A 152 -7.14 26.94 2.89
N GLU A 153 -5.94 26.58 2.49
CA GLU A 153 -4.81 27.50 2.48
C GLU A 153 -4.98 28.56 1.39
N PRO A 154 -4.52 29.80 1.65
CA PRO A 154 -4.64 30.88 0.68
C PRO A 154 -3.85 30.59 -0.59
N SER A 155 -4.26 31.20 -1.71
CA SER A 155 -3.50 31.14 -2.97
C SER A 155 -2.07 31.63 -2.77
N PRO A 156 -1.06 30.93 -3.31
CA PRO A 156 0.33 31.32 -3.17
C PRO A 156 0.68 32.60 -3.96
N GLY A 157 -0.16 33.03 -4.91
CA GLY A 157 0.05 34.27 -5.68
C GLY A 157 -0.70 34.30 -7.01
N PRO A 158 -0.74 35.46 -7.68
CA PRO A 158 -1.51 35.62 -8.92
C PRO A 158 -0.95 34.83 -10.11
N GLU A 159 0.32 34.44 -10.08
CA GLU A 159 0.99 33.61 -11.10
C GLU A 159 0.71 32.10 -10.96
N TRP A 160 -0.08 31.70 -9.94
CA TRP A 160 -0.42 30.32 -9.66
C TRP A 160 -1.84 29.97 -10.11
N ILE A 161 -1.96 28.89 -10.83
CA ILE A 161 -3.23 28.38 -11.36
C ILE A 161 -3.66 27.16 -10.55
N PRO A 162 -4.88 27.12 -9.99
CA PRO A 162 -5.39 25.94 -9.34
C PRO A 162 -5.70 24.85 -10.37
N LEU A 163 -5.16 23.65 -10.19
CA LEU A 163 -5.38 22.51 -11.09
C LEU A 163 -6.63 21.71 -10.71
N MET A 164 -6.97 21.66 -9.41
CA MET A 164 -8.17 20.97 -8.95
C MET A 164 -9.34 21.95 -8.91
N ARG A 165 -10.28 21.78 -9.85
CA ARG A 165 -11.49 22.61 -9.95
C ARG A 165 -12.72 21.75 -9.72
N PRO A 166 -13.76 22.27 -9.06
CA PRO A 166 -15.06 21.58 -9.04
C PRO A 166 -15.56 21.35 -10.48
N VAL A 167 -16.14 20.17 -10.70
CA VAL A 167 -16.84 19.83 -11.94
C VAL A 167 -18.26 20.36 -11.87
#